data_8bb5df7f07e8b9c2dc36a6faca94519a
#
_entry.id   8bb5df7f07e8b9c2dc36a6faca94519a
#
_cell.length_a   1.000
_cell.length_b   1.000
_cell.length_c   1.000
_cell.angle_alpha   90.00
_cell.angle_beta   90.00
_cell.angle_gamma   90.00
#
_symmetry.space_group_name_H-M   'P 1'
#
loop_
_entity.id
_entity.type
_entity.pdbx_description
1 polymer ?
#
loop_
_entity_poly.entity_id
_entity_poly.type
_entity_poly.pdbx_seq_one_letter_code
_entity_poly.pdbx_strand_id
1 'polypeptide(L)'
;MQVIGVFKTHFDYGYTDSAENIRRKYREEIIEKVIAVCRETEKNGEAETYRWTLPAWLLMDIYDNCAPSVREALAGLIREDKITCHALPFTVHTELMSGRQMDDLFTAARRYSETFSKPFPLSAKMTDVPGHTSALIRPLVRSGVRFLHLGKNPYSTPPDVPLLFWWEDTDGNRLLTMYTRFYGSRIRPPRGWKYPVWMALNQTGDNEGGHSAAVIEEMKRQLPKSWTFRTGSMDDFARELLKCDLSDLPVVRGELGDTWIHGGGTYPCVMGKYRRARSFFYRLSDEAERNGADISAEAKEFRDLALQFVEHTFGINVCRYIGYEREYEKKKFLQERAARPEYALAEQSWEEQRARVYRLEEIVQKLSEKVGPLKETNEDGETRYGVALENEKAVVTLPGGRKVTLGYEYRIAGADALHLFMKKYLVRFNDWSTVDFGKDRYPEIENKVFHARLKESEWKDGALILRYGTPKESYAEYGNAEGYTLAIKPTPQGVRVRLSLKDKRATPFVEAGNMIFSVPEAKGPYVVEKCGREIDVETDIVKDANHILWAMDGYARIGNVKLASIDAPLVSFGKNAIMEWNGGGKRRYKPSFVVNLFNNQWGTNFPQWIEGNFNFEFVLSEFGAETNGKQEK
;
A
#
# COMPACT_ATOMS: atom_id res chain seq x y z
N MET A 1 25.03 -28.03 -9.82
CA MET A 1 23.97 -27.10 -9.37
C MET A 1 23.82 -27.25 -7.87
N GLN A 2 24.01 -26.17 -7.11
CA GLN A 2 23.71 -26.13 -5.70
C GLN A 2 22.29 -25.60 -5.49
N VAL A 3 21.46 -26.30 -4.73
CA VAL A 3 20.12 -25.84 -4.34
C VAL A 3 20.13 -25.48 -2.87
N ILE A 4 19.72 -24.25 -2.55
CA ILE A 4 19.57 -23.78 -1.18
C ILE A 4 18.09 -23.79 -0.85
N GLY A 5 17.67 -24.70 0.05
CA GLY A 5 16.32 -24.78 0.57
C GLY A 5 16.08 -23.70 1.61
N VAL A 6 15.21 -22.75 1.32
CA VAL A 6 14.84 -21.66 2.24
C VAL A 6 13.39 -21.87 2.68
N PHE A 7 13.15 -21.90 3.98
CA PHE A 7 11.83 -22.12 4.55
C PHE A 7 11.30 -20.84 5.18
N LYS A 8 10.09 -20.46 4.81
CA LYS A 8 9.44 -19.22 5.23
C LYS A 8 7.94 -19.44 5.41
N THR A 9 7.29 -18.61 6.20
CA THR A 9 5.83 -18.49 6.23
C THR A 9 5.38 -17.23 5.49
N HIS A 10 4.17 -17.26 4.92
CA HIS A 10 3.47 -16.04 4.56
C HIS A 10 2.86 -15.44 5.82
N PHE A 11 3.19 -14.19 6.09
CA PHE A 11 2.70 -13.45 7.24
C PHE A 11 1.77 -12.34 6.77
N ASP A 12 0.54 -12.40 7.23
CA ASP A 12 -0.47 -11.36 7.15
C ASP A 12 -0.71 -10.78 8.54
N TYR A 13 -0.73 -9.47 8.65
CA TYR A 13 -1.02 -8.78 9.92
C TYR A 13 -2.53 -8.76 10.22
N GLY A 14 -3.20 -9.86 10.01
CA GLY A 14 -4.65 -10.04 10.02
C GLY A 14 -5.04 -11.14 9.03
N TYR A 15 -6.06 -10.92 8.22
CA TYR A 15 -6.60 -11.75 7.15
C TYR A 15 -7.25 -13.06 7.63
N THR A 16 -6.47 -14.00 8.15
CA THR A 16 -6.99 -15.29 8.64
C THR A 16 -7.68 -15.20 10.00
N ASP A 17 -7.44 -14.10 10.74
CA ASP A 17 -8.09 -13.75 12.01
C ASP A 17 -7.85 -12.25 12.28
N SER A 18 -8.29 -11.71 13.44
CA SER A 18 -7.92 -10.37 13.88
C SER A 18 -6.41 -10.21 14.05
N ALA A 19 -5.90 -9.00 13.89
CA ALA A 19 -4.46 -8.74 13.97
C ALA A 19 -3.85 -9.18 15.30
N GLU A 20 -4.51 -8.95 16.42
CA GLU A 20 -4.00 -9.36 17.74
C GLU A 20 -4.02 -10.89 17.92
N ASN A 21 -5.05 -11.58 17.42
CA ASN A 21 -5.10 -13.05 17.43
C ASN A 21 -3.96 -13.66 16.61
N ILE A 22 -3.64 -13.10 15.44
CA ILE A 22 -2.50 -13.56 14.62
C ILE A 22 -1.19 -13.36 15.38
N ARG A 23 -0.97 -12.18 16.00
CA ARG A 23 0.23 -11.92 16.79
C ARG A 23 0.38 -12.93 17.92
N ARG A 24 -0.72 -13.17 18.68
CA ARG A 24 -0.75 -14.14 19.77
C ARG A 24 -0.42 -15.56 19.27
N LYS A 25 -1.01 -15.98 18.14
CA LYS A 25 -0.73 -17.30 17.52
C LYS A 25 0.75 -17.47 17.18
N TYR A 26 1.42 -16.43 16.66
CA TYR A 26 2.86 -16.49 16.38
C TYR A 26 3.69 -16.55 17.66
N ARG A 27 3.33 -15.80 18.69
CA ARG A 27 4.07 -15.69 19.96
C ARG A 27 3.94 -16.92 20.86
N GLU A 28 2.81 -17.60 20.80
CA GLU A 28 2.47 -18.70 21.74
C GLU A 28 2.52 -20.08 21.05
N GLU A 29 2.03 -20.21 19.81
CA GLU A 29 1.86 -21.52 19.19
C GLU A 29 2.90 -21.80 18.10
N ILE A 30 3.02 -20.88 17.11
CA ILE A 30 3.84 -21.12 15.91
C ILE A 30 5.31 -21.19 16.28
N ILE A 31 5.79 -20.30 17.13
CA ILE A 31 7.20 -20.26 17.50
C ILE A 31 7.62 -21.54 18.26
N GLU A 32 6.77 -22.06 19.13
CA GLU A 32 7.07 -23.31 19.85
C GLU A 32 7.18 -24.49 18.89
N LYS A 33 6.26 -24.60 17.92
CA LYS A 33 6.32 -25.64 16.87
C LYS A 33 7.60 -25.53 16.04
N VAL A 34 8.01 -24.32 15.67
CA VAL A 34 9.24 -24.08 14.90
C VAL A 34 10.49 -24.45 15.72
N ILE A 35 10.53 -24.09 17.01
CA ILE A 35 11.63 -24.49 17.91
C ILE A 35 11.72 -26.02 17.99
N ALA A 36 10.58 -26.71 18.12
CA ALA A 36 10.52 -28.16 18.16
C ALA A 36 11.09 -28.79 16.87
N VAL A 37 10.68 -28.29 15.69
CA VAL A 37 11.18 -28.80 14.39
C VAL A 37 12.68 -28.53 14.21
N CYS A 38 13.19 -27.39 14.63
CA CYS A 38 14.63 -27.11 14.62
C CYS A 38 15.40 -28.14 15.46
N ARG A 39 14.91 -28.43 16.67
CA ARG A 39 15.55 -29.39 17.58
C ARG A 39 15.39 -30.86 17.14
N GLU A 40 14.26 -31.22 16.52
CA GLU A 40 14.02 -32.53 15.95
C GLU A 40 15.03 -32.84 14.84
N THR A 41 15.22 -31.95 13.88
CA THR A 41 16.15 -32.15 12.76
C THR A 41 17.62 -32.21 13.21
N GLU A 42 17.97 -31.57 14.33
CA GLU A 42 19.30 -31.70 14.92
C GLU A 42 19.53 -33.09 15.57
N LYS A 43 18.55 -33.58 16.33
CA LYS A 43 18.63 -34.87 17.02
C LYS A 43 18.72 -36.05 16.07
N ASN A 44 18.06 -35.97 14.92
CA ASN A 44 18.08 -37.00 13.91
C ASN A 44 19.46 -37.15 13.23
N GLY A 45 20.44 -36.29 13.55
CA GLY A 45 21.77 -36.32 12.99
C GLY A 45 21.80 -36.03 11.49
N GLU A 46 20.77 -35.38 10.99
CA GLU A 46 20.67 -35.04 9.58
C GLU A 46 21.76 -34.02 9.21
N ALA A 47 22.38 -34.22 8.05
CA ALA A 47 23.37 -33.29 7.51
C ALA A 47 22.76 -31.91 7.27
N GLU A 48 21.44 -31.88 7.03
CA GLU A 48 20.65 -30.67 6.79
C GLU A 48 19.63 -30.49 7.91
N THR A 49 19.75 -29.39 8.65
CA THR A 49 18.81 -29.03 9.72
C THR A 49 17.80 -27.99 9.26
N TYR A 50 16.62 -27.98 9.86
CA TYR A 50 15.59 -27.00 9.53
C TYR A 50 16.06 -25.58 9.90
N ARG A 51 15.83 -24.65 8.98
CA ARG A 51 16.08 -23.22 9.17
C ARG A 51 14.85 -22.44 8.79
N TRP A 52 14.50 -21.42 9.56
CA TRP A 52 13.31 -20.61 9.32
C TRP A 52 13.66 -19.14 9.11
N THR A 53 13.14 -18.53 8.05
CA THR A 53 13.33 -17.11 7.73
C THR A 53 12.03 -16.35 7.94
N LEU A 54 12.08 -15.26 8.69
CA LEU A 54 10.93 -14.40 9.01
C LEU A 54 11.11 -12.98 8.49
N PRO A 55 10.01 -12.19 8.40
CA PRO A 55 10.11 -10.74 8.38
C PRO A 55 10.75 -10.21 9.66
N ALA A 56 11.59 -9.18 9.56
CA ALA A 56 12.34 -8.68 10.72
C ALA A 56 11.43 -8.19 11.85
N TRP A 57 10.34 -7.49 11.54
CA TRP A 57 9.41 -7.00 12.55
C TRP A 57 8.73 -8.15 13.29
N LEU A 58 8.26 -9.16 12.56
CA LEU A 58 7.59 -10.33 13.16
C LEU A 58 8.53 -11.07 14.12
N LEU A 59 9.80 -11.27 13.71
CA LEU A 59 10.77 -11.93 14.58
C LEU A 59 11.00 -11.16 15.88
N MET A 60 11.12 -9.82 15.79
CA MET A 60 11.33 -8.99 16.97
C MET A 60 10.07 -8.87 17.83
N ASP A 61 8.87 -8.87 17.24
CA ASP A 61 7.61 -8.90 17.97
C ASP A 61 7.44 -10.21 18.77
N ILE A 62 7.78 -11.35 18.16
CA ILE A 62 7.79 -12.63 18.87
C ILE A 62 8.81 -12.60 20.03
N TYR A 63 10.04 -12.18 19.75
CA TYR A 63 11.11 -12.13 20.75
C TYR A 63 10.75 -11.26 21.97
N ASP A 64 10.12 -10.13 21.76
CA ASP A 64 9.74 -9.21 22.82
C ASP A 64 8.59 -9.72 23.69
N ASN A 65 7.66 -10.49 23.09
CA ASN A 65 6.35 -10.76 23.69
C ASN A 65 6.07 -12.25 23.94
N CYS A 66 6.96 -13.17 23.58
CA CYS A 66 6.83 -14.60 23.93
C CYS A 66 7.23 -14.86 25.38
N ALA A 67 6.89 -16.07 25.89
CA ALA A 67 7.27 -16.51 27.23
C ALA A 67 8.80 -16.50 27.42
N PRO A 68 9.33 -16.26 28.64
CA PRO A 68 10.76 -16.17 28.90
C PRO A 68 11.57 -17.41 28.45
N SER A 69 11.05 -18.62 28.67
CA SER A 69 11.68 -19.86 28.22
C SER A 69 11.74 -19.99 26.69
N VAL A 70 10.68 -19.57 26.01
CA VAL A 70 10.62 -19.52 24.54
C VAL A 70 11.60 -18.49 23.99
N ARG A 71 11.70 -17.33 24.65
CA ARG A 71 12.65 -16.27 24.28
C ARG A 71 14.10 -16.73 24.34
N GLU A 72 14.48 -17.47 25.40
CA GLU A 72 15.82 -18.00 25.54
C GLU A 72 16.14 -19.03 24.43
N ALA A 73 15.22 -19.98 24.18
CA ALA A 73 15.36 -20.96 23.12
C ALA A 73 15.45 -20.29 21.73
N LEU A 74 14.60 -19.28 21.47
CA LEU A 74 14.61 -18.51 20.24
C LEU A 74 15.94 -17.77 20.05
N ALA A 75 16.45 -17.11 21.11
CA ALA A 75 17.74 -16.43 21.06
C ALA A 75 18.90 -17.41 20.78
N GLY A 76 18.84 -18.63 21.31
CA GLY A 76 19.77 -19.72 20.99
C GLY A 76 19.77 -20.04 19.51
N LEU A 77 18.58 -20.33 18.95
CA LEU A 77 18.41 -20.68 17.54
C LEU A 77 18.78 -19.53 16.58
N ILE A 78 18.60 -18.27 17.00
CA ILE A 78 19.07 -17.10 16.24
C ILE A 78 20.62 -17.06 16.23
N ARG A 79 21.28 -17.28 17.36
CA ARG A 79 22.75 -17.33 17.43
C ARG A 79 23.32 -18.48 16.58
N GLU A 80 22.62 -19.58 16.47
CA GLU A 80 22.97 -20.76 15.65
C GLU A 80 22.60 -20.63 14.17
N ASP A 81 22.07 -19.49 13.72
CA ASP A 81 21.57 -19.24 12.36
C ASP A 81 20.44 -20.20 11.89
N LYS A 82 19.70 -20.81 12.84
CA LYS A 82 18.53 -21.65 12.55
C LYS A 82 17.28 -20.82 12.31
N ILE A 83 17.17 -19.70 13.02
CA ILE A 83 16.10 -18.71 12.81
C ILE A 83 16.76 -17.39 12.40
N THR A 84 16.37 -16.87 11.25
CA THR A 84 16.93 -15.65 10.65
C THR A 84 15.80 -14.73 10.20
N CYS A 85 16.13 -13.48 9.86
CA CYS A 85 15.16 -12.58 9.21
C CYS A 85 15.70 -12.00 7.91
N HIS A 86 14.80 -11.53 7.07
CA HIS A 86 15.12 -10.61 5.98
C HIS A 86 14.89 -9.16 6.43
N ALA A 87 15.48 -8.19 5.72
CA ALA A 87 15.56 -6.78 6.14
C ALA A 87 14.20 -6.06 6.31
N LEU A 88 13.15 -6.48 5.60
CA LEU A 88 11.85 -5.81 5.63
C LEU A 88 10.97 -6.29 6.80
N PRO A 89 10.08 -5.42 7.32
CA PRO A 89 9.24 -5.73 8.47
C PRO A 89 8.17 -6.79 8.16
N PHE A 90 7.53 -6.67 7.01
CA PHE A 90 6.47 -7.49 6.39
C PHE A 90 6.18 -6.92 4.99
N THR A 91 5.14 -7.40 4.31
CA THR A 91 4.68 -6.81 3.05
C THR A 91 3.90 -5.52 3.32
N VAL A 92 4.23 -4.45 2.60
CA VAL A 92 3.58 -3.13 2.73
C VAL A 92 3.15 -2.60 1.37
N HIS A 93 2.13 -1.76 1.37
CA HIS A 93 1.78 -0.92 0.21
C HIS A 93 2.78 0.24 0.09
N THR A 94 3.90 -0.01 -0.57
CA THR A 94 4.99 0.98 -0.72
C THR A 94 4.54 2.28 -1.37
N GLU A 95 3.50 2.24 -2.20
CA GLU A 95 2.95 3.42 -2.86
C GLU A 95 2.19 4.37 -1.90
N LEU A 96 1.77 3.88 -0.70
CA LEU A 96 1.11 4.70 0.32
C LEU A 96 2.08 5.33 1.32
N MET A 97 3.38 5.05 1.19
CA MET A 97 4.43 5.54 2.09
C MET A 97 5.00 6.89 1.62
N SER A 98 5.75 7.56 2.51
CA SER A 98 6.60 8.70 2.16
C SER A 98 8.07 8.30 2.11
N GLY A 99 8.90 9.16 1.51
CA GLY A 99 10.34 8.90 1.41
C GLY A 99 10.99 8.69 2.77
N ARG A 100 10.64 9.48 3.79
CA ARG A 100 11.17 9.31 5.15
C ARG A 100 10.70 8.01 5.82
N GLN A 101 9.45 7.62 5.59
CA GLN A 101 8.92 6.37 6.13
C GLN A 101 9.56 5.12 5.49
N MET A 102 10.07 5.23 4.27
CA MET A 102 10.83 4.13 3.67
C MET A 102 12.09 3.77 4.47
N ASP A 103 12.72 4.72 5.16
CA ASP A 103 13.88 4.47 6.03
C ASP A 103 13.47 3.74 7.33
N ASP A 104 12.21 3.89 7.77
CA ASP A 104 11.69 3.20 8.95
C ASP A 104 11.45 1.69 8.72
N LEU A 105 11.37 1.23 7.46
CA LEU A 105 11.25 -0.19 7.10
C LEU A 105 12.36 -1.06 7.72
N PHE A 106 13.50 -0.48 8.04
CA PHE A 106 14.69 -1.20 8.50
C PHE A 106 14.89 -1.18 10.02
N THR A 107 14.00 -0.51 10.76
CA THR A 107 14.16 -0.34 12.22
C THR A 107 14.22 -1.68 12.95
N ALA A 108 13.34 -2.61 12.61
CA ALA A 108 13.34 -3.95 13.22
C ALA A 108 14.57 -4.77 12.86
N ALA A 109 15.06 -4.68 11.61
CA ALA A 109 16.25 -5.40 11.17
C ALA A 109 17.54 -4.83 11.80
N ARG A 110 17.64 -3.51 12.00
CA ARG A 110 18.75 -2.90 12.75
C ARG A 110 18.74 -3.38 14.20
N ARG A 111 17.58 -3.36 14.85
CA ARG A 111 17.43 -3.85 16.21
C ARG A 111 17.76 -5.35 16.34
N TYR A 112 17.36 -6.19 15.37
CA TYR A 112 17.80 -7.58 15.30
C TYR A 112 19.31 -7.71 15.28
N SER A 113 19.98 -6.97 14.41
CA SER A 113 21.44 -6.97 14.29
C SER A 113 22.14 -6.56 15.59
N GLU A 114 21.66 -5.50 16.24
CA GLU A 114 22.16 -5.00 17.51
C GLU A 114 21.93 -6.00 18.65
N THR A 115 20.69 -6.51 18.80
CA THR A 115 20.30 -7.40 19.91
C THR A 115 21.07 -8.72 19.88
N PHE A 116 21.31 -9.29 18.69
CA PHE A 116 21.93 -10.60 18.55
C PHE A 116 23.37 -10.55 18.03
N SER A 117 23.96 -9.37 17.86
CA SER A 117 25.29 -9.17 17.27
C SER A 117 25.44 -9.88 15.91
N LYS A 118 24.37 -9.80 15.08
CA LYS A 118 24.34 -10.37 13.75
C LYS A 118 24.58 -9.29 12.69
N PRO A 119 25.16 -9.65 11.54
CA PRO A 119 25.22 -8.70 10.41
C PRO A 119 23.81 -8.29 9.98
N PHE A 120 23.70 -7.07 9.45
CA PHE A 120 22.44 -6.62 8.86
C PHE A 120 22.03 -7.53 7.69
N PRO A 121 20.74 -7.92 7.55
CA PRO A 121 20.31 -8.84 6.50
C PRO A 121 20.64 -8.31 5.10
N LEU A 122 21.26 -9.17 4.30
CA LEU A 122 21.65 -8.87 2.92
C LEU A 122 20.46 -8.93 1.96
N SER A 123 19.42 -9.64 2.34
CA SER A 123 18.23 -9.89 1.54
C SER A 123 16.99 -9.23 2.11
N ALA A 124 16.05 -8.91 1.21
CA ALA A 124 14.73 -8.40 1.52
C ALA A 124 13.66 -9.19 0.75
N LYS A 125 12.44 -9.24 1.29
CA LYS A 125 11.34 -9.92 0.62
C LYS A 125 10.02 -9.20 0.88
N MET A 126 9.21 -9.13 -0.17
CA MET A 126 7.76 -8.87 -0.09
C MET A 126 6.99 -9.98 -0.80
N THR A 127 5.80 -10.25 -0.31
CA THR A 127 4.94 -11.33 -0.83
C THR A 127 3.53 -10.76 -1.01
N ASP A 128 2.79 -11.31 -1.95
CA ASP A 128 1.38 -11.06 -2.23
C ASP A 128 1.13 -9.84 -3.11
N VAL A 129 1.42 -8.63 -2.66
CA VAL A 129 1.27 -7.41 -3.47
C VAL A 129 2.08 -7.52 -4.76
N PRO A 130 1.44 -7.45 -5.94
CA PRO A 130 2.12 -7.70 -7.23
C PRO A 130 3.10 -6.62 -7.66
N GLY A 131 2.98 -5.41 -7.12
CA GLY A 131 3.78 -4.28 -7.55
C GLY A 131 4.18 -3.34 -6.43
N HIS A 132 5.30 -2.65 -6.65
CA HIS A 132 5.91 -1.73 -5.69
C HIS A 132 6.49 -0.51 -6.40
N THR A 133 6.58 0.63 -5.71
CA THR A 133 7.26 1.80 -6.24
C THR A 133 8.78 1.62 -6.30
N SER A 134 9.41 2.10 -7.37
CA SER A 134 10.86 2.12 -7.53
C SER A 134 11.57 3.00 -6.48
N ALA A 135 10.84 3.87 -5.80
CA ALA A 135 11.35 4.65 -4.67
C ALA A 135 11.88 3.78 -3.51
N LEU A 136 11.47 2.50 -3.44
CA LEU A 136 11.96 1.52 -2.48
C LEU A 136 13.45 1.14 -2.69
N ILE A 137 13.98 1.27 -3.91
CA ILE A 137 15.33 0.78 -4.26
C ILE A 137 16.41 1.50 -3.46
N ARG A 138 16.38 2.83 -3.46
CA ARG A 138 17.40 3.64 -2.77
C ARG A 138 17.51 3.35 -1.27
N PRO A 139 16.41 3.33 -0.49
CA PRO A 139 16.47 2.96 0.94
C PRO A 139 17.03 1.54 1.17
N LEU A 140 16.65 0.55 0.35
CA LEU A 140 17.19 -0.81 0.42
C LEU A 140 18.70 -0.82 0.20
N VAL A 141 19.17 -0.22 -0.87
CA VAL A 141 20.63 -0.16 -1.20
C VAL A 141 21.43 0.57 -0.12
N ARG A 142 20.93 1.71 0.37
CA ARG A 142 21.57 2.49 1.44
C ARG A 142 21.65 1.72 2.77
N SER A 143 20.66 0.89 3.06
CA SER A 143 20.64 0.05 4.27
C SER A 143 21.56 -1.17 4.17
N GLY A 144 22.17 -1.44 3.01
CA GLY A 144 23.08 -2.56 2.79
C GLY A 144 22.41 -3.79 2.18
N VAL A 145 21.13 -3.75 1.85
CA VAL A 145 20.44 -4.82 1.11
C VAL A 145 21.01 -4.92 -0.30
N ARG A 146 21.28 -6.15 -0.75
CA ARG A 146 21.84 -6.47 -2.08
C ARG A 146 20.95 -7.33 -2.93
N PHE A 147 19.94 -7.95 -2.34
CA PHE A 147 19.02 -8.87 -3.01
C PHE A 147 17.59 -8.66 -2.52
N LEU A 148 16.67 -8.48 -3.47
CA LEU A 148 15.23 -8.38 -3.20
C LEU A 148 14.50 -9.54 -3.87
N HIS A 149 13.65 -10.23 -3.12
CA HIS A 149 12.72 -11.19 -3.68
C HIS A 149 11.30 -10.61 -3.61
N LEU A 150 10.64 -10.56 -4.76
CA LEU A 150 9.22 -10.21 -4.89
C LEU A 150 8.45 -11.45 -5.32
N GLY A 151 7.47 -11.86 -4.53
CA GLY A 151 6.58 -12.97 -4.84
C GLY A 151 5.14 -12.48 -4.82
N LYS A 152 4.45 -12.52 -5.95
CA LYS A 152 3.10 -11.98 -6.08
C LYS A 152 2.01 -12.96 -5.73
N ASN A 153 0.81 -12.45 -5.43
CA ASN A 153 -0.43 -13.22 -5.43
C ASN A 153 -0.59 -14.00 -6.75
N PRO A 154 -0.80 -15.30 -6.72
CA PRO A 154 -0.83 -16.14 -7.92
C PRO A 154 -1.92 -15.74 -8.94
N TYR A 155 -2.97 -15.07 -8.50
CA TYR A 155 -4.11 -14.68 -9.35
C TYR A 155 -3.99 -13.29 -9.98
N SER A 156 -3.19 -12.40 -9.39
CA SER A 156 -2.97 -11.05 -9.91
C SER A 156 -2.08 -11.03 -11.15
N THR A 157 -2.36 -10.14 -12.10
CA THR A 157 -1.49 -9.91 -13.25
C THR A 157 -0.15 -9.32 -12.80
N PRO A 158 0.99 -9.94 -13.16
CA PRO A 158 2.31 -9.40 -12.84
C PRO A 158 2.72 -8.30 -13.81
N PRO A 159 3.59 -7.37 -13.41
CA PRO A 159 4.33 -6.55 -14.36
C PRO A 159 5.19 -7.44 -15.27
N ASP A 160 5.43 -6.98 -16.50
CA ASP A 160 6.23 -7.73 -17.51
C ASP A 160 7.72 -7.55 -17.20
N VAL A 161 8.22 -8.35 -16.28
CA VAL A 161 9.63 -8.34 -15.86
C VAL A 161 10.25 -9.73 -15.94
N PRO A 162 11.58 -9.82 -16.14
CA PRO A 162 12.32 -11.08 -16.07
C PRO A 162 12.30 -11.67 -14.67
N LEU A 163 12.59 -12.99 -14.55
CA LEU A 163 12.72 -13.66 -13.26
C LEU A 163 13.82 -13.06 -12.38
N LEU A 164 14.94 -12.66 -12.98
CA LEU A 164 16.08 -12.05 -12.31
C LEU A 164 16.58 -10.87 -13.14
N PHE A 165 16.73 -9.71 -12.51
CA PHE A 165 17.11 -8.47 -13.17
C PHE A 165 17.72 -7.47 -12.17
N TRP A 166 18.38 -6.44 -12.70
CA TRP A 166 18.70 -5.25 -11.94
C TRP A 166 17.53 -4.28 -12.00
N TRP A 167 16.88 -4.03 -10.85
CA TRP A 167 15.86 -2.98 -10.76
C TRP A 167 16.56 -1.65 -10.46
N GLU A 168 16.39 -0.68 -11.34
CA GLU A 168 17.08 0.61 -11.28
C GLU A 168 16.08 1.74 -11.04
N ASP A 169 16.38 2.61 -10.07
CA ASP A 169 15.61 3.81 -9.82
C ASP A 169 16.08 5.00 -10.70
N THR A 170 15.37 6.14 -10.61
CA THR A 170 15.67 7.35 -11.39
C THR A 170 17.03 7.99 -11.07
N ASP A 171 17.64 7.67 -9.90
CA ASP A 171 18.95 8.15 -9.49
C ASP A 171 20.09 7.19 -9.90
N GLY A 172 19.76 6.08 -10.58
CA GLY A 172 20.71 5.07 -11.01
C GLY A 172 21.13 4.06 -9.94
N ASN A 173 20.46 4.04 -8.76
CA ASN A 173 20.68 2.96 -7.80
C ASN A 173 20.11 1.65 -8.35
N ARG A 174 20.86 0.55 -8.19
CA ARG A 174 20.49 -0.77 -8.68
C ARG A 174 20.39 -1.79 -7.56
N LEU A 175 19.35 -2.60 -7.62
CA LEU A 175 19.13 -3.70 -6.69
C LEU A 175 18.90 -4.99 -7.46
N LEU A 176 19.66 -6.04 -7.15
CA LEU A 176 19.42 -7.36 -7.72
C LEU A 176 18.06 -7.87 -7.25
N THR A 177 17.13 -8.04 -8.19
CA THR A 177 15.74 -8.39 -7.89
C THR A 177 15.34 -9.69 -8.57
N MET A 178 14.77 -10.61 -7.79
CA MET A 178 14.14 -11.82 -8.28
C MET A 178 12.63 -11.68 -8.14
N TYR A 179 11.90 -11.77 -9.25
CA TYR A 179 10.45 -11.66 -9.28
C TYR A 179 9.82 -13.02 -9.62
N THR A 180 9.07 -13.59 -8.69
CA THR A 180 8.36 -14.88 -8.90
C THR A 180 6.86 -14.68 -9.02
N ARG A 181 6.21 -15.58 -9.79
CA ARG A 181 4.75 -15.55 -9.99
C ARG A 181 3.96 -16.25 -8.88
N PHE A 182 4.62 -16.55 -7.77
CA PHE A 182 4.08 -17.21 -6.57
C PHE A 182 4.79 -16.64 -5.34
N TYR A 183 4.33 -16.98 -4.15
CA TYR A 183 4.90 -16.54 -2.87
C TYR A 183 6.38 -16.96 -2.68
N GLY A 184 6.72 -18.15 -3.15
CA GLY A 184 8.08 -18.67 -3.12
C GLY A 184 8.66 -18.91 -4.51
N SER A 185 9.51 -19.93 -4.63
CA SER A 185 10.06 -20.39 -5.90
C SER A 185 9.88 -21.90 -6.06
N ARG A 186 10.00 -22.39 -7.29
CA ARG A 186 9.99 -23.83 -7.54
C ARG A 186 11.20 -24.49 -6.92
N ILE A 187 11.11 -25.78 -6.58
CA ILE A 187 12.24 -26.56 -6.05
C ILE A 187 13.40 -26.62 -7.06
N ARG A 188 13.07 -26.69 -8.36
CA ARG A 188 14.05 -26.66 -9.46
C ARG A 188 14.00 -25.31 -10.17
N PRO A 189 15.17 -24.81 -10.63
CA PRO A 189 15.20 -23.60 -11.46
C PRO A 189 14.43 -23.82 -12.78
N PRO A 190 13.94 -22.76 -13.40
CA PRO A 190 13.32 -22.84 -14.72
C PRO A 190 14.37 -23.18 -15.78
N ARG A 191 13.88 -23.67 -16.94
CA ARG A 191 14.74 -23.91 -18.10
C ARG A 191 15.45 -22.60 -18.50
N GLY A 192 16.76 -22.69 -18.74
CA GLY A 192 17.59 -21.54 -19.09
C GLY A 192 18.20 -20.80 -17.90
N TRP A 193 18.00 -21.26 -16.67
CA TRP A 193 18.75 -20.75 -15.54
C TRP A 193 20.24 -21.09 -15.66
N LYS A 194 21.10 -20.07 -15.71
CA LYS A 194 22.51 -20.23 -16.06
C LYS A 194 23.48 -20.23 -14.87
N TYR A 195 22.98 -19.88 -13.67
CA TYR A 195 23.83 -19.78 -12.50
C TYR A 195 23.98 -21.13 -11.76
N PRO A 196 25.12 -21.39 -11.11
CA PRO A 196 25.38 -22.67 -10.43
C PRO A 196 24.61 -22.84 -9.13
N VAL A 197 23.89 -21.82 -8.65
CA VAL A 197 23.11 -21.82 -7.42
C VAL A 197 21.64 -21.49 -7.72
N TRP A 198 20.72 -22.15 -6.96
CA TRP A 198 19.29 -21.88 -7.02
C TRP A 198 18.70 -21.79 -5.62
N MET A 199 17.79 -20.82 -5.40
CA MET A 199 16.99 -20.72 -4.19
C MET A 199 15.68 -21.47 -4.36
N ALA A 200 15.53 -22.59 -3.65
CA ALA A 200 14.25 -23.27 -3.52
C ALA A 200 13.52 -22.70 -2.30
N LEU A 201 12.82 -21.56 -2.51
CA LEU A 201 12.09 -20.88 -1.45
C LEU A 201 10.72 -21.53 -1.25
N ASN A 202 10.64 -22.36 -0.22
CA ASN A 202 9.40 -23.01 0.20
C ASN A 202 8.70 -22.13 1.24
N GLN A 203 7.53 -21.61 0.88
CA GLN A 203 6.73 -20.75 1.73
C GLN A 203 5.38 -21.41 2.00
N THR A 204 5.00 -21.48 3.29
CA THR A 204 3.66 -21.94 3.71
C THR A 204 2.61 -20.89 3.35
N GLY A 205 1.33 -21.27 3.42
CA GLY A 205 0.21 -20.37 3.21
C GLY A 205 0.02 -19.33 4.31
N ASP A 206 -1.10 -18.63 4.23
CA ASP A 206 -1.42 -17.46 5.03
C ASP A 206 -1.47 -17.77 6.53
N ASN A 207 -0.49 -17.28 7.28
CA ASN A 207 -0.36 -17.51 8.73
C ASN A 207 -0.38 -18.99 9.19
N GLU A 208 0.04 -19.91 8.31
CA GLU A 208 0.09 -21.34 8.65
C GLU A 208 1.30 -21.71 9.54
N GLY A 209 2.33 -20.86 9.57
CA GLY A 209 3.52 -21.07 10.38
C GLY A 209 4.62 -21.87 9.68
N GLY A 210 5.46 -22.55 10.46
CA GLY A 210 6.59 -23.31 9.94
C GLY A 210 6.20 -24.66 9.34
N HIS A 211 7.12 -25.25 8.59
CA HIS A 211 6.96 -26.57 7.98
C HIS A 211 7.20 -27.68 9.02
N SER A 212 6.86 -28.93 8.67
CA SER A 212 7.29 -30.12 9.40
C SER A 212 8.74 -30.49 9.06
N ALA A 213 9.38 -31.31 9.91
CA ALA A 213 10.74 -31.80 9.66
C ALA A 213 10.88 -32.59 8.34
N ALA A 214 9.81 -33.27 7.91
CA ALA A 214 9.79 -34.03 6.67
C ALA A 214 10.04 -33.22 5.39
N VAL A 215 9.82 -31.89 5.42
CA VAL A 215 9.93 -31.01 4.24
C VAL A 215 11.32 -31.08 3.59
N ILE A 216 12.39 -31.27 4.38
CA ILE A 216 13.76 -31.30 3.88
C ILE A 216 13.94 -32.51 2.96
N GLU A 217 13.55 -33.69 3.42
CA GLU A 217 13.66 -34.95 2.65
C GLU A 217 12.70 -34.96 1.45
N GLU A 218 11.53 -34.36 1.57
CA GLU A 218 10.59 -34.18 0.45
C GLU A 218 11.19 -33.32 -0.67
N MET A 219 11.91 -32.28 -0.30
CA MET A 219 12.60 -31.42 -1.28
C MET A 219 13.78 -32.15 -1.92
N LYS A 220 14.62 -32.84 -1.13
CA LYS A 220 15.75 -33.62 -1.64
C LYS A 220 15.33 -34.68 -2.65
N ARG A 221 14.25 -35.41 -2.38
CA ARG A 221 13.71 -36.45 -3.29
C ARG A 221 13.31 -35.94 -4.66
N GLN A 222 12.97 -34.64 -4.78
CA GLN A 222 12.56 -34.02 -6.01
C GLN A 222 13.76 -33.54 -6.85
N LEU A 223 14.98 -33.55 -6.32
CA LEU A 223 16.18 -33.04 -6.99
C LEU A 223 16.93 -34.18 -7.71
N PRO A 224 17.62 -33.87 -8.83
CA PRO A 224 18.55 -34.81 -9.45
C PRO A 224 19.68 -35.23 -8.49
N LYS A 225 20.08 -36.50 -8.47
CA LYS A 225 21.15 -37.00 -7.61
C LYS A 225 22.52 -36.29 -7.82
N SER A 226 22.74 -35.72 -8.97
CA SER A 226 23.97 -34.96 -9.31
C SER A 226 23.99 -33.53 -8.75
N TRP A 227 22.90 -33.06 -8.16
CA TRP A 227 22.83 -31.75 -7.56
C TRP A 227 23.11 -31.81 -6.06
N THR A 228 23.73 -30.79 -5.54
CA THR A 228 23.89 -30.62 -4.08
C THR A 228 22.73 -29.84 -3.50
N PHE A 229 22.27 -30.27 -2.35
CA PHE A 229 21.23 -29.56 -1.59
C PHE A 229 21.77 -29.19 -0.21
N ARG A 230 21.45 -28.02 0.27
CA ARG A 230 21.60 -27.63 1.67
C ARG A 230 20.45 -26.72 2.10
N THR A 231 20.11 -26.72 3.36
CA THR A 231 19.25 -25.71 3.94
C THR A 231 20.01 -24.40 4.13
N GLY A 232 19.30 -23.28 4.11
CA GLY A 232 19.91 -21.96 4.24
C GLY A 232 18.90 -20.85 4.40
N SER A 233 19.42 -19.63 4.46
CA SER A 233 18.65 -18.40 4.45
C SER A 233 18.62 -17.76 3.05
N MET A 234 17.80 -16.74 2.88
CA MET A 234 17.83 -15.91 1.67
C MET A 234 19.18 -15.21 1.49
N ASP A 235 19.83 -14.84 2.60
CA ASP A 235 21.17 -14.24 2.58
C ASP A 235 22.23 -15.23 2.06
N ASP A 236 22.12 -16.51 2.39
CA ASP A 236 23.02 -17.54 1.87
C ASP A 236 22.91 -17.63 0.35
N PHE A 237 21.68 -17.63 -0.18
CA PHE A 237 21.48 -17.62 -1.62
C PHE A 237 22.03 -16.34 -2.26
N ALA A 238 21.74 -15.18 -1.67
CA ALA A 238 22.21 -13.91 -2.18
C ALA A 238 23.74 -13.85 -2.26
N ARG A 239 24.45 -14.32 -1.22
CA ARG A 239 25.91 -14.38 -1.21
C ARG A 239 26.48 -15.24 -2.33
N GLU A 240 25.90 -16.41 -2.56
CA GLU A 240 26.36 -17.30 -3.63
C GLU A 240 26.04 -16.74 -5.02
N LEU A 241 24.85 -16.18 -5.22
CA LEU A 241 24.46 -15.57 -6.49
C LEU A 241 25.33 -14.36 -6.86
N LEU A 242 25.67 -13.52 -5.86
CA LEU A 242 26.50 -12.32 -6.06
C LEU A 242 27.97 -12.62 -6.41
N LYS A 243 28.42 -13.87 -6.27
CA LYS A 243 29.76 -14.31 -6.74
C LYS A 243 29.76 -14.62 -8.24
N CYS A 244 28.59 -14.77 -8.85
CA CYS A 244 28.47 -15.07 -10.26
C CYS A 244 28.64 -13.81 -11.12
N ASP A 245 28.97 -14.00 -12.38
CA ASP A 245 28.88 -12.91 -13.37
C ASP A 245 27.40 -12.58 -13.65
N LEU A 246 27.01 -11.37 -13.29
CA LEU A 246 25.66 -10.82 -13.40
C LEU A 246 25.60 -9.67 -14.42
N SER A 247 26.65 -9.48 -15.21
CA SER A 247 26.78 -8.36 -16.18
C SER A 247 25.73 -8.40 -17.29
N ASP A 248 25.29 -9.60 -17.69
CA ASP A 248 24.30 -9.81 -18.74
C ASP A 248 22.85 -9.69 -18.25
N LEU A 249 22.61 -9.42 -16.97
CA LEU A 249 21.24 -9.29 -16.48
C LEU A 249 20.58 -8.05 -17.05
N PRO A 250 19.32 -8.16 -17.47
CA PRO A 250 18.55 -7.00 -17.91
C PRO A 250 18.38 -5.98 -16.80
N VAL A 251 18.37 -4.70 -17.19
CA VAL A 251 18.05 -3.59 -16.28
C VAL A 251 16.61 -3.17 -16.52
N VAL A 252 15.79 -3.29 -15.49
CA VAL A 252 14.39 -2.84 -15.48
C VAL A 252 14.33 -1.47 -14.79
N ARG A 253 13.74 -0.49 -15.46
CA ARG A 253 13.51 0.86 -14.95
C ARG A 253 12.02 1.11 -14.85
N GLY A 254 11.60 1.84 -13.80
CA GLY A 254 10.23 2.27 -13.62
C GLY A 254 9.48 1.54 -12.51
N GLU A 255 8.22 1.95 -12.39
CA GLU A 255 7.28 1.50 -11.38
C GLU A 255 6.72 0.11 -11.70
N LEU A 256 6.64 -0.73 -10.67
CA LEU A 256 5.99 -2.05 -10.75
C LEU A 256 4.59 -2.02 -10.12
N GLY A 257 3.91 -0.87 -10.17
CA GLY A 257 2.65 -0.63 -9.47
C GLY A 257 1.53 -1.62 -9.80
N ASP A 258 0.59 -1.78 -8.90
CA ASP A 258 -0.57 -2.67 -9.01
C ASP A 258 -1.88 -2.02 -8.56
N THR A 259 -3.02 -2.63 -8.93
CA THR A 259 -4.37 -2.14 -8.59
C THR A 259 -4.74 -2.28 -7.12
N TRP A 260 -4.01 -3.05 -6.34
CA TRP A 260 -4.27 -3.22 -4.91
C TRP A 260 -4.24 -1.90 -4.14
N ILE A 261 -3.60 -0.89 -4.70
CA ILE A 261 -3.60 0.47 -4.17
C ILE A 261 -5.02 1.07 -4.05
N HIS A 262 -6.01 0.58 -4.79
CA HIS A 262 -7.41 0.96 -4.59
C HIS A 262 -7.87 0.73 -3.14
N GLY A 263 -7.27 -0.26 -2.44
CA GLY A 263 -7.51 -0.50 -1.03
C GLY A 263 -7.27 0.72 -0.15
N GLY A 264 -6.33 1.60 -0.49
CA GLY A 264 -6.13 2.88 0.19
C GLY A 264 -7.35 3.81 0.16
N GLY A 265 -8.23 3.67 -0.81
CA GLY A 265 -9.49 4.41 -0.93
C GLY A 265 -10.65 3.87 -0.10
N THR A 266 -10.47 2.73 0.57
CA THR A 266 -11.52 2.13 1.43
C THR A 266 -11.59 2.77 2.82
N TYR A 267 -10.58 3.57 3.17
CA TYR A 267 -10.49 4.31 4.42
C TYR A 267 -10.44 5.83 4.19
N PRO A 268 -11.49 6.45 3.61
CA PRO A 268 -11.55 7.90 3.46
C PRO A 268 -11.42 8.56 4.84
N CYS A 269 -10.85 9.76 4.92
CA CYS A 269 -10.46 10.48 6.13
C CYS A 269 -9.36 9.80 6.97
N VAL A 270 -9.43 8.50 7.24
CA VAL A 270 -8.40 7.78 8.01
C VAL A 270 -7.06 7.81 7.29
N MET A 271 -7.06 7.62 5.96
CA MET A 271 -5.87 7.78 5.13
C MET A 271 -5.31 9.22 5.22
N GLY A 272 -6.18 10.23 5.21
CA GLY A 272 -5.78 11.63 5.42
C GLY A 272 -5.18 11.87 6.80
N LYS A 273 -5.82 11.36 7.86
CA LYS A 273 -5.31 11.43 9.25
C LYS A 273 -3.94 10.78 9.38
N TYR A 274 -3.77 9.57 8.85
CA TYR A 274 -2.48 8.89 8.80
C TYR A 274 -1.39 9.74 8.12
N ARG A 275 -1.67 10.30 6.96
CA ARG A 275 -0.71 11.10 6.20
C ARG A 275 -0.37 12.42 6.90
N ARG A 276 -1.37 13.07 7.54
CA ARG A 276 -1.11 14.25 8.38
C ARG A 276 -0.28 13.90 9.60
N ALA A 277 -0.66 12.88 10.37
CA ALA A 277 0.09 12.44 11.54
C ALA A 277 1.54 12.11 11.17
N ARG A 278 1.76 11.41 10.06
CA ARG A 278 3.09 11.11 9.51
C ARG A 278 3.89 12.38 9.18
N SER A 279 3.28 13.33 8.49
CA SER A 279 3.91 14.60 8.14
C SER A 279 4.30 15.41 9.40
N PHE A 280 3.39 15.51 10.36
CA PHE A 280 3.66 16.19 11.64
C PHE A 280 4.73 15.48 12.45
N PHE A 281 4.69 14.16 12.53
CA PHE A 281 5.68 13.36 13.24
C PHE A 281 7.09 13.63 12.76
N TYR A 282 7.37 13.62 11.45
CA TYR A 282 8.72 13.86 10.96
C TYR A 282 9.17 15.30 11.17
N ARG A 283 8.27 16.28 11.05
CA ARG A 283 8.59 17.68 11.36
C ARG A 283 8.89 17.88 12.86
N LEU A 284 8.13 17.25 13.74
CA LEU A 284 8.37 17.29 15.19
C LEU A 284 9.67 16.53 15.55
N SER A 285 9.99 15.45 14.83
CA SER A 285 11.27 14.74 15.03
C SER A 285 12.47 15.62 14.67
N ASP A 286 12.38 16.40 13.58
CA ASP A 286 13.42 17.35 13.20
C ASP A 286 13.55 18.48 14.23
N GLU A 287 12.46 18.93 14.82
CA GLU A 287 12.47 19.94 15.87
C GLU A 287 13.01 19.38 17.18
N ALA A 288 12.65 18.13 17.54
CA ALA A 288 13.19 17.44 18.71
C ALA A 288 14.72 17.28 18.62
N GLU A 289 15.24 16.94 17.45
CA GLU A 289 16.69 16.85 17.20
C GLU A 289 17.37 18.21 17.39
N ARG A 290 16.76 19.29 16.87
CA ARG A 290 17.28 20.66 17.04
C ARG A 290 17.28 21.14 18.51
N ASN A 291 16.26 20.73 19.28
CA ASN A 291 16.07 21.14 20.68
C ASN A 291 16.76 20.20 21.68
N GLY A 292 17.27 19.04 21.22
CA GLY A 292 17.82 18.00 22.09
C GLY A 292 16.75 17.28 22.94
N ALA A 293 15.49 17.28 22.52
CA ALA A 293 14.39 16.59 23.22
C ALA A 293 14.42 15.09 22.93
N ASP A 294 14.41 14.27 24.00
CA ASP A 294 14.32 12.82 23.84
C ASP A 294 12.87 12.41 23.54
N ILE A 295 12.65 11.90 22.33
CA ILE A 295 11.37 11.38 21.84
C ILE A 295 11.46 9.89 21.46
N SER A 296 12.48 9.18 21.90
CA SER A 296 12.81 7.82 21.43
C SER A 296 11.67 6.83 21.65
N ALA A 297 10.96 6.91 22.77
CA ALA A 297 9.83 6.00 23.08
C ALA A 297 8.63 6.27 22.16
N GLU A 298 8.22 7.53 22.04
CA GLU A 298 7.12 7.95 21.17
C GLU A 298 7.44 7.68 19.68
N ALA A 299 8.69 7.92 19.29
CA ALA A 299 9.14 7.69 17.91
C ALA A 299 9.13 6.19 17.56
N LYS A 300 9.51 5.31 18.50
CA LYS A 300 9.43 3.86 18.30
C LYS A 300 7.98 3.43 18.10
N GLU A 301 7.09 3.83 19.01
CA GLU A 301 5.67 3.48 18.94
C GLU A 301 5.04 4.01 17.65
N PHE A 302 5.31 5.27 17.28
CA PHE A 302 4.80 5.88 16.06
C PHE A 302 5.20 5.10 14.81
N ARG A 303 6.50 4.79 14.66
CA ARG A 303 7.03 4.08 13.48
C ARG A 303 6.43 2.69 13.35
N ASP A 304 6.33 1.96 14.46
CA ASP A 304 5.74 0.62 14.48
C ASP A 304 4.26 0.66 14.02
N LEU A 305 3.44 1.55 14.57
CA LEU A 305 2.02 1.69 14.20
C LEU A 305 1.84 2.19 12.76
N ALA A 306 2.67 3.14 12.33
CA ALA A 306 2.61 3.68 10.97
C ALA A 306 2.97 2.64 9.91
N LEU A 307 3.91 1.73 10.19
CA LEU A 307 4.22 0.60 9.32
C LEU A 307 3.09 -0.44 9.32
N GLN A 308 2.52 -0.75 10.47
CA GLN A 308 1.38 -1.67 10.58
C GLN A 308 0.15 -1.19 9.81
N PHE A 309 -0.08 0.13 9.72
CA PHE A 309 -1.20 0.68 8.96
C PHE A 309 -1.05 0.51 7.45
N VAL A 310 0.16 0.50 6.92
CA VAL A 310 0.45 0.27 5.49
C VAL A 310 0.82 -1.17 5.18
N GLU A 311 0.75 -2.07 6.14
CA GLU A 311 0.81 -3.50 5.90
C GLU A 311 -0.32 -3.89 4.94
N HIS A 312 -0.10 -4.90 4.09
CA HIS A 312 -0.97 -5.15 2.93
C HIS A 312 -2.36 -5.71 3.25
N THR A 313 -2.61 -6.16 4.49
CA THR A 313 -3.91 -6.67 4.92
C THR A 313 -4.69 -5.62 5.72
N PHE A 314 -5.92 -5.34 5.31
CA PHE A 314 -6.75 -4.26 5.87
C PHE A 314 -7.84 -4.76 6.82
N GLY A 315 -7.95 -6.06 7.01
CA GLY A 315 -8.92 -6.71 7.88
C GLY A 315 -8.97 -8.22 7.66
N ILE A 316 -9.99 -8.88 8.18
CA ILE A 316 -10.20 -10.32 7.97
C ILE A 316 -10.65 -10.64 6.55
N ASN A 317 -10.46 -11.89 6.12
CA ASN A 317 -10.98 -12.41 4.86
C ASN A 317 -12.51 -12.39 4.85
N VAL A 318 -13.07 -11.41 4.16
CA VAL A 318 -14.53 -11.19 4.12
C VAL A 318 -15.28 -12.38 3.54
N CYS A 319 -14.72 -13.04 2.53
CA CYS A 319 -15.35 -14.21 1.91
C CYS A 319 -15.43 -15.40 2.86
N ARG A 320 -14.38 -15.63 3.66
CA ARG A 320 -14.35 -16.72 4.64
C ARG A 320 -15.34 -16.50 5.78
N TYR A 321 -15.51 -15.26 6.23
CA TYR A 321 -16.31 -14.95 7.42
C TYR A 321 -17.75 -14.56 7.09
N ILE A 322 -17.98 -13.63 6.16
CA ILE A 322 -19.35 -13.25 5.77
C ILE A 322 -19.96 -14.25 4.79
N GLY A 323 -19.11 -14.96 4.02
CA GLY A 323 -19.51 -15.91 3.00
C GLY A 323 -19.72 -15.25 1.63
N TYR A 324 -20.11 -16.09 0.67
CA TYR A 324 -20.26 -15.68 -0.73
C TYR A 324 -21.65 -15.09 -1.02
N GLU A 325 -22.66 -15.47 -0.25
CA GLU A 325 -24.02 -14.98 -0.39
C GLU A 325 -24.19 -13.69 0.39
N ARG A 326 -24.03 -12.57 -0.31
CA ARG A 326 -24.25 -11.24 0.23
C ARG A 326 -25.46 -10.62 -0.39
N GLU A 327 -26.21 -9.91 0.43
CA GLU A 327 -27.35 -9.16 -0.06
C GLU A 327 -26.90 -7.79 -0.58
N TYR A 328 -27.30 -7.44 -1.78
CA TYR A 328 -26.97 -6.15 -2.41
C TYR A 328 -28.13 -5.14 -2.35
N GLU A 329 -29.39 -5.60 -2.20
CA GLU A 329 -30.48 -4.69 -1.96
C GLU A 329 -30.29 -3.98 -0.61
N LYS A 330 -30.23 -2.66 -0.62
CA LYS A 330 -29.80 -1.83 0.53
C LYS A 330 -30.54 -2.16 1.83
N LYS A 331 -31.88 -2.30 1.79
CA LYS A 331 -32.68 -2.57 2.99
C LYS A 331 -32.33 -3.93 3.61
N LYS A 332 -32.24 -4.95 2.78
CA LYS A 332 -31.88 -6.31 3.21
C LYS A 332 -30.43 -6.39 3.67
N PHE A 333 -29.50 -5.74 2.97
CA PHE A 333 -28.12 -5.62 3.40
C PHE A 333 -28.01 -5.02 4.80
N LEU A 334 -28.72 -3.93 5.08
CA LEU A 334 -28.71 -3.31 6.40
C LEU A 334 -29.32 -4.21 7.49
N GLN A 335 -30.32 -5.01 7.13
CA GLN A 335 -30.91 -6.01 8.04
C GLN A 335 -29.91 -7.14 8.34
N GLU A 336 -29.27 -7.71 7.33
CA GLU A 336 -28.24 -8.74 7.50
C GLU A 336 -27.05 -8.23 8.31
N ARG A 337 -26.55 -7.03 7.99
CA ARG A 337 -25.46 -6.37 8.71
C ARG A 337 -25.76 -6.21 10.20
N ALA A 338 -27.01 -5.90 10.54
CA ALA A 338 -27.42 -5.75 11.93
C ALA A 338 -27.65 -7.08 12.66
N ALA A 339 -27.97 -8.16 11.94
CA ALA A 339 -28.40 -9.43 12.52
C ALA A 339 -27.28 -10.47 12.60
N ARG A 340 -26.34 -10.46 11.68
CA ARG A 340 -25.30 -11.50 11.55
C ARG A 340 -23.99 -11.08 12.20
N PRO A 341 -23.47 -11.87 13.18
CA PRO A 341 -22.25 -11.52 13.92
C PRO A 341 -20.99 -11.45 13.05
N GLU A 342 -20.97 -12.12 11.88
CA GLU A 342 -19.85 -12.10 10.96
C GLU A 342 -19.58 -10.70 10.38
N TYR A 343 -20.65 -9.91 10.19
CA TYR A 343 -20.52 -8.50 9.79
C TYR A 343 -19.85 -7.66 10.88
N ALA A 344 -20.25 -7.87 12.13
CA ALA A 344 -19.64 -7.18 13.28
C ALA A 344 -18.15 -7.54 13.44
N LEU A 345 -17.79 -8.81 13.21
CA LEU A 345 -16.39 -9.26 13.23
C LEU A 345 -15.56 -8.58 12.13
N ALA A 346 -16.09 -8.48 10.91
CA ALA A 346 -15.42 -7.78 9.82
C ALA A 346 -15.22 -6.29 10.16
N GLU A 347 -16.25 -5.62 10.67
CA GLU A 347 -16.18 -4.21 11.09
C GLU A 347 -15.19 -4.00 12.23
N GLN A 348 -15.14 -4.91 13.19
CA GLN A 348 -14.15 -4.88 14.28
C GLN A 348 -12.72 -4.97 13.72
N SER A 349 -12.47 -5.85 12.77
CA SER A 349 -11.15 -5.97 12.15
C SER A 349 -10.73 -4.70 11.40
N TRP A 350 -11.67 -4.01 10.76
CA TRP A 350 -11.43 -2.70 10.14
C TRP A 350 -11.23 -1.59 11.19
N GLU A 351 -11.90 -1.69 12.34
CA GLU A 351 -11.70 -0.73 13.43
C GLU A 351 -10.31 -0.88 14.08
N GLU A 352 -9.77 -2.09 14.17
CA GLU A 352 -8.37 -2.32 14.60
C GLU A 352 -7.38 -1.54 13.71
N GLN A 353 -7.63 -1.42 12.40
CA GLN A 353 -6.82 -0.61 11.49
C GLN A 353 -6.96 0.89 11.78
N ARG A 354 -8.20 1.36 11.99
CA ARG A 354 -8.47 2.79 12.28
C ARG A 354 -7.87 3.20 13.62
N ALA A 355 -7.97 2.34 14.63
CA ALA A 355 -7.45 2.59 15.98
C ALA A 355 -5.94 2.89 15.97
N ARG A 356 -5.16 2.25 15.08
CA ARG A 356 -3.74 2.57 14.92
C ARG A 356 -3.53 4.02 14.51
N VAL A 357 -4.34 4.51 13.56
CA VAL A 357 -4.22 5.90 13.08
C VAL A 357 -4.66 6.90 14.15
N TYR A 358 -5.69 6.61 14.89
CA TYR A 358 -6.09 7.46 16.04
C TYR A 358 -4.98 7.50 17.10
N ARG A 359 -4.30 6.38 17.32
CA ARG A 359 -3.14 6.35 18.22
C ARG A 359 -1.97 7.17 17.68
N LEU A 360 -1.73 7.20 16.36
CA LEU A 360 -0.73 8.07 15.75
C LEU A 360 -1.04 9.56 15.98
N GLU A 361 -2.32 9.98 15.89
CA GLU A 361 -2.74 11.35 16.20
C GLU A 361 -2.46 11.70 17.66
N GLU A 362 -2.74 10.80 18.61
CA GLU A 362 -2.43 11.00 20.04
C GLU A 362 -0.92 11.15 20.30
N ILE A 363 -0.09 10.33 19.64
CA ILE A 363 1.36 10.43 19.77
C ILE A 363 1.85 11.77 19.23
N VAL A 364 1.36 12.22 18.08
CA VAL A 364 1.72 13.53 17.50
C VAL A 364 1.33 14.67 18.43
N GLN A 365 0.15 14.59 19.06
CA GLN A 365 -0.27 15.60 20.05
C GLN A 365 0.71 15.65 21.24
N LYS A 366 1.05 14.51 21.82
CA LYS A 366 2.04 14.43 22.92
C LYS A 366 3.40 14.98 22.52
N LEU A 367 3.86 14.66 21.30
CA LEU A 367 5.11 15.19 20.78
C LEU A 367 5.06 16.71 20.60
N SER A 368 3.93 17.26 20.12
CA SER A 368 3.75 18.71 19.97
C SER A 368 3.81 19.42 21.34
N GLU A 369 3.26 18.84 22.38
CA GLU A 369 3.34 19.36 23.75
C GLU A 369 4.80 19.32 24.31
N LYS A 370 5.55 18.27 23.97
CA LYS A 370 6.92 18.02 24.43
C LYS A 370 7.98 18.87 23.67
N VAL A 371 7.79 19.04 22.38
CA VAL A 371 8.77 19.68 21.48
C VAL A 371 8.44 21.17 21.25
N GLY A 372 7.18 21.53 21.39
CA GLY A 372 6.63 22.86 21.09
C GLY A 372 5.93 22.93 19.72
N PRO A 373 5.20 24.02 19.48
CA PRO A 373 4.42 24.17 18.25
C PRO A 373 5.35 24.33 17.03
N LEU A 374 4.98 23.64 15.95
CA LEU A 374 5.64 23.84 14.67
C LEU A 374 5.32 25.24 14.11
N LYS A 375 6.31 25.88 13.50
CA LYS A 375 6.08 27.14 12.80
C LYS A 375 5.06 26.94 11.67
N GLU A 376 4.01 27.72 11.68
CA GLU A 376 3.06 27.79 10.57
C GLU A 376 3.66 28.57 9.41
N THR A 377 3.32 28.18 8.19
CA THR A 377 3.62 28.96 6.98
C THR A 377 2.65 30.14 6.92
N ASN A 378 3.18 31.36 6.85
CA ASN A 378 2.34 32.54 6.70
C ASN A 378 1.62 32.52 5.33
N GLU A 379 0.30 32.65 5.35
CA GLU A 379 -0.56 32.69 4.16
C GLU A 379 -0.93 34.12 3.77
N ASP A 380 -0.31 35.14 4.39
CA ASP A 380 -0.58 36.54 4.09
C ASP A 380 0.05 36.94 2.77
N GLY A 381 -0.67 37.72 1.98
CA GLY A 381 -0.24 38.24 0.70
C GLY A 381 -1.36 38.33 -0.35
N GLU A 382 -1.10 39.07 -1.41
CA GLU A 382 -2.03 39.16 -2.54
C GLU A 382 -2.02 37.86 -3.35
N THR A 383 -3.20 37.38 -3.69
CA THR A 383 -3.37 36.22 -4.57
C THR A 383 -3.44 36.62 -6.04
N ARG A 384 -2.84 35.82 -6.91
CA ARG A 384 -2.94 35.92 -8.38
C ARG A 384 -3.93 34.89 -8.97
N TYR A 385 -4.60 34.14 -8.12
CA TYR A 385 -5.57 33.13 -8.50
C TYR A 385 -6.97 33.68 -8.47
N GLY A 386 -7.77 33.46 -9.52
CA GLY A 386 -9.18 33.81 -9.57
C GLY A 386 -10.08 32.62 -9.25
N VAL A 387 -11.24 32.92 -8.66
CA VAL A 387 -12.30 31.93 -8.42
C VAL A 387 -13.63 32.52 -8.88
N ALA A 388 -14.40 31.78 -9.65
CA ALA A 388 -15.71 32.19 -10.15
C ALA A 388 -16.69 31.01 -10.20
N LEU A 389 -17.96 31.32 -10.26
CA LEU A 389 -19.04 30.39 -10.61
C LEU A 389 -19.43 30.64 -12.08
N GLU A 390 -19.22 29.69 -12.96
CA GLU A 390 -19.58 29.73 -14.36
C GLU A 390 -20.45 28.51 -14.73
N ASN A 391 -21.65 28.74 -15.25
CA ASN A 391 -22.59 27.67 -15.64
C ASN A 391 -22.77 26.57 -14.54
N GLU A 392 -23.07 27.01 -13.32
CA GLU A 392 -23.24 26.15 -12.12
C GLU A 392 -22.00 25.37 -11.69
N LYS A 393 -20.83 25.62 -12.28
CA LYS A 393 -19.57 24.98 -11.94
C LYS A 393 -18.58 25.96 -11.32
N ALA A 394 -17.82 25.47 -10.36
CA ALA A 394 -16.68 26.20 -9.84
C ALA A 394 -15.56 26.24 -10.89
N VAL A 395 -15.04 27.43 -11.14
CA VAL A 395 -13.92 27.67 -12.06
C VAL A 395 -12.82 28.40 -11.32
N VAL A 396 -11.63 27.85 -11.37
CA VAL A 396 -10.39 28.46 -10.87
C VAL A 396 -9.60 28.98 -12.06
N THR A 397 -9.19 30.24 -12.02
CA THR A 397 -8.29 30.84 -13.01
C THR A 397 -6.88 30.89 -12.40
N LEU A 398 -5.92 30.24 -13.04
CA LEU A 398 -4.51 30.22 -12.66
C LEU A 398 -3.81 31.52 -13.11
N PRO A 399 -2.66 31.89 -12.52
CA PRO A 399 -1.92 33.09 -12.87
C PRO A 399 -1.62 33.27 -14.38
N GLY A 400 -1.40 32.17 -15.10
CA GLY A 400 -1.23 32.12 -16.55
C GLY A 400 -2.53 32.24 -17.37
N GLY A 401 -3.68 32.54 -16.74
CA GLY A 401 -4.99 32.67 -17.38
C GLY A 401 -5.71 31.37 -17.69
N ARG A 402 -5.09 30.21 -17.41
CA ARG A 402 -5.69 28.90 -17.65
C ARG A 402 -6.82 28.64 -16.66
N LYS A 403 -7.93 28.10 -17.15
CA LYS A 403 -9.09 27.74 -16.35
C LYS A 403 -9.10 26.28 -15.94
N VAL A 404 -9.45 26.02 -14.68
CA VAL A 404 -9.67 24.69 -14.12
C VAL A 404 -11.10 24.59 -13.61
N THR A 405 -11.87 23.64 -14.14
CA THR A 405 -13.25 23.41 -13.72
C THR A 405 -13.31 22.29 -12.71
N LEU A 406 -14.05 22.48 -11.62
CA LEU A 406 -14.16 21.55 -10.51
C LEU A 406 -15.53 20.83 -10.53
N GLY A 407 -15.53 19.54 -10.16
CA GLY A 407 -16.76 18.76 -10.02
C GLY A 407 -16.58 17.53 -9.16
N TYR A 408 -17.67 17.08 -8.52
CA TYR A 408 -17.75 15.81 -7.82
C TYR A 408 -18.64 14.85 -8.61
N GLU A 409 -18.21 13.60 -8.65
CA GLU A 409 -18.90 12.51 -9.33
C GLU A 409 -19.00 11.31 -8.41
N TYR A 410 -20.20 10.74 -8.30
CA TYR A 410 -20.43 9.46 -7.63
C TYR A 410 -20.78 8.39 -8.66
N ARG A 411 -20.18 7.21 -8.51
CA ARG A 411 -20.34 6.08 -9.44
C ARG A 411 -20.70 4.80 -8.75
N ILE A 412 -21.49 3.99 -9.46
CA ILE A 412 -21.72 2.57 -9.20
C ILE A 412 -21.20 1.79 -10.41
N ALA A 413 -20.37 0.79 -10.18
CA ALA A 413 -19.92 -0.12 -11.23
C ALA A 413 -21.02 -1.16 -11.53
N GLY A 414 -21.28 -1.42 -12.80
CA GLY A 414 -22.17 -2.49 -13.25
C GLY A 414 -21.48 -3.85 -13.30
N ALA A 415 -22.27 -4.90 -13.43
CA ALA A 415 -21.80 -6.29 -13.52
C ALA A 415 -20.82 -6.49 -14.69
N ASP A 416 -21.13 -5.93 -15.86
CA ASP A 416 -20.26 -6.02 -17.04
C ASP A 416 -18.87 -5.41 -16.81
N ALA A 417 -18.80 -4.26 -16.12
CA ALA A 417 -17.53 -3.61 -15.81
C ALA A 417 -16.69 -4.48 -14.86
N LEU A 418 -17.33 -5.05 -13.84
CA LEU A 418 -16.72 -5.97 -12.89
C LEU A 418 -16.18 -7.23 -13.59
N HIS A 419 -17.00 -7.91 -14.37
CA HIS A 419 -16.61 -9.11 -15.12
C HIS A 419 -15.47 -8.81 -16.10
N LEU A 420 -15.52 -7.67 -16.80
CA LEU A 420 -14.47 -7.26 -17.72
C LEU A 420 -13.15 -6.96 -17.00
N PHE A 421 -13.22 -6.31 -15.83
CA PHE A 421 -12.05 -6.07 -14.99
C PHE A 421 -11.43 -7.39 -14.54
N MET A 422 -12.20 -8.29 -13.94
CA MET A 422 -11.71 -9.58 -13.47
C MET A 422 -11.10 -10.40 -14.63
N LYS A 423 -11.77 -10.46 -15.77
CA LYS A 423 -11.29 -11.18 -16.97
C LYS A 423 -9.95 -10.64 -17.48
N LYS A 424 -9.70 -9.35 -17.37
CA LYS A 424 -8.46 -8.70 -17.82
C LYS A 424 -7.35 -8.76 -16.79
N TYR A 425 -7.70 -8.63 -15.51
CA TYR A 425 -6.74 -8.52 -14.43
C TYR A 425 -6.32 -9.87 -13.84
N LEU A 426 -7.25 -10.81 -13.68
CA LEU A 426 -6.94 -12.11 -13.08
C LEU A 426 -6.21 -13.01 -14.09
N VAL A 427 -5.07 -13.56 -13.68
CA VAL A 427 -4.27 -14.51 -14.50
C VAL A 427 -5.04 -15.79 -14.77
N ARG A 428 -5.85 -16.22 -13.81
CA ARG A 428 -6.74 -17.37 -13.93
C ARG A 428 -8.13 -16.93 -13.50
N PHE A 429 -9.03 -16.89 -14.45
CA PHE A 429 -10.45 -16.64 -14.19
C PHE A 429 -11.12 -17.97 -13.84
N ASN A 430 -11.13 -18.34 -12.58
CA ASN A 430 -11.78 -19.52 -12.02
C ASN A 430 -12.53 -19.17 -10.74
N ASP A 431 -13.32 -20.10 -10.23
CA ASP A 431 -14.18 -19.86 -9.07
C ASP A 431 -13.41 -19.33 -7.85
N TRP A 432 -12.20 -19.83 -7.62
CA TRP A 432 -11.38 -19.40 -6.49
C TRP A 432 -10.91 -17.94 -6.65
N SER A 433 -10.37 -17.57 -7.78
CA SER A 433 -9.84 -16.21 -7.99
C SER A 433 -10.91 -15.14 -7.97
N THR A 434 -12.11 -15.46 -8.44
CA THR A 434 -13.26 -14.55 -8.40
C THR A 434 -13.83 -14.41 -7.00
N VAL A 435 -13.82 -15.50 -6.24
CA VAL A 435 -14.19 -15.54 -4.82
C VAL A 435 -13.25 -14.72 -3.97
N ASP A 436 -11.94 -14.87 -4.14
CA ASP A 436 -10.92 -14.09 -3.42
C ASP A 436 -11.03 -12.59 -3.71
N PHE A 437 -11.44 -12.21 -4.92
CA PHE A 437 -11.79 -10.82 -5.25
C PHE A 437 -12.98 -10.30 -4.41
N GLY A 438 -13.85 -11.20 -3.93
CA GLY A 438 -14.91 -10.90 -2.99
C GLY A 438 -16.15 -10.25 -3.58
N LYS A 439 -16.38 -10.37 -4.88
CA LYS A 439 -17.53 -9.82 -5.62
C LYS A 439 -18.13 -10.84 -6.60
N ASP A 440 -17.97 -12.11 -6.33
CA ASP A 440 -18.29 -13.21 -7.24
C ASP A 440 -19.80 -13.34 -7.58
N ARG A 441 -20.68 -12.89 -6.69
CA ARG A 441 -22.13 -12.89 -6.88
C ARG A 441 -22.71 -11.48 -7.03
N TYR A 442 -22.01 -10.64 -7.74
CA TYR A 442 -22.44 -9.26 -7.98
C TYR A 442 -23.73 -9.26 -8.84
N PRO A 443 -24.76 -8.47 -8.48
CA PRO A 443 -26.03 -8.47 -9.21
C PRO A 443 -25.89 -7.83 -10.60
N GLU A 444 -26.73 -8.26 -11.53
CA GLU A 444 -26.84 -7.74 -12.88
C GLU A 444 -27.41 -6.33 -12.88
N ILE A 445 -26.53 -5.34 -12.72
CA ILE A 445 -26.88 -3.91 -12.79
C ILE A 445 -25.98 -3.21 -13.81
N GLU A 446 -26.47 -2.11 -14.36
CA GLU A 446 -25.70 -1.24 -15.25
C GLU A 446 -24.78 -0.28 -14.49
N ASN A 447 -23.74 0.21 -15.18
CA ASN A 447 -22.95 1.31 -14.67
C ASN A 447 -23.81 2.57 -14.47
N LYS A 448 -23.67 3.21 -13.31
CA LYS A 448 -24.36 4.47 -13.02
C LYS A 448 -23.38 5.57 -12.67
N VAL A 449 -23.68 6.76 -13.14
CA VAL A 449 -22.93 7.98 -12.85
C VAL A 449 -23.91 9.05 -12.39
N PHE A 450 -23.67 9.60 -11.23
CA PHE A 450 -24.55 10.59 -10.62
C PHE A 450 -23.83 11.94 -10.52
N HIS A 451 -24.45 12.97 -11.09
CA HIS A 451 -24.00 14.35 -11.01
C HIS A 451 -24.96 15.15 -10.13
N ALA A 452 -24.40 15.99 -9.29
CA ALA A 452 -25.18 16.86 -8.43
C ALA A 452 -25.56 18.18 -9.15
N ARG A 453 -26.58 18.86 -8.62
CA ARG A 453 -27.01 20.18 -9.08
C ARG A 453 -26.73 21.23 -8.02
N LEU A 454 -26.29 22.39 -8.44
CA LEU A 454 -26.09 23.55 -7.56
C LEU A 454 -27.43 23.94 -6.94
N LYS A 455 -27.42 24.17 -5.63
CA LYS A 455 -28.57 24.64 -4.83
C LYS A 455 -28.37 26.08 -4.38
N GLU A 456 -27.17 26.36 -3.87
CA GLU A 456 -26.84 27.66 -3.28
C GLU A 456 -25.38 28.03 -3.56
N SER A 457 -25.11 29.32 -3.65
CA SER A 457 -23.76 29.85 -3.73
C SER A 457 -23.67 31.15 -2.90
N GLU A 458 -22.57 31.29 -2.17
CA GLU A 458 -22.28 32.49 -1.39
C GLU A 458 -20.77 32.77 -1.33
N TRP A 459 -20.40 34.00 -1.15
CA TRP A 459 -19.05 34.41 -0.77
C TRP A 459 -18.99 34.65 0.73
N LYS A 460 -18.10 33.96 1.43
CA LYS A 460 -17.92 34.08 2.87
C LYS A 460 -16.44 33.92 3.25
N ASP A 461 -15.91 34.85 4.06
CA ASP A 461 -14.53 34.83 4.58
C ASP A 461 -13.44 34.63 3.48
N GLY A 462 -13.68 35.28 2.30
CA GLY A 462 -12.80 35.19 1.16
C GLY A 462 -12.85 33.85 0.38
N ALA A 463 -13.82 33.02 0.66
CA ALA A 463 -14.06 31.75 -0.04
C ALA A 463 -15.40 31.75 -0.77
N LEU A 464 -15.43 31.17 -1.96
CA LEU A 464 -16.68 30.82 -2.66
C LEU A 464 -17.20 29.50 -2.10
N ILE A 465 -18.38 29.53 -1.50
CA ILE A 465 -19.06 28.36 -0.93
C ILE A 465 -20.17 27.95 -1.89
N LEU A 466 -20.14 26.68 -2.32
CA LEU A 466 -21.15 26.11 -3.22
C LEU A 466 -21.77 24.89 -2.56
N ARG A 467 -23.11 24.85 -2.47
CA ARG A 467 -23.85 23.70 -1.94
C ARG A 467 -24.59 23.00 -3.07
N TYR A 468 -24.32 21.71 -3.20
CA TYR A 468 -24.90 20.85 -4.24
C TYR A 468 -25.80 19.78 -3.64
N GLY A 469 -26.92 19.48 -4.32
CA GLY A 469 -27.79 18.36 -4.01
C GLY A 469 -27.60 17.23 -5.01
N THR A 470 -27.52 15.99 -4.54
CA THR A 470 -27.37 14.81 -5.37
C THR A 470 -28.76 14.23 -5.78
N PRO A 471 -28.85 13.45 -6.87
CA PRO A 471 -30.09 12.77 -7.23
C PRO A 471 -30.57 11.82 -6.13
N LYS A 472 -31.87 11.78 -5.83
CA LYS A 472 -32.47 10.97 -4.77
C LYS A 472 -32.09 9.49 -4.89
N GLU A 473 -32.10 8.93 -6.09
CA GLU A 473 -31.69 7.55 -6.36
C GLU A 473 -30.30 7.25 -5.81
N SER A 474 -29.32 8.16 -5.97
CA SER A 474 -27.94 7.93 -5.60
C SER A 474 -27.72 7.68 -4.09
N TYR A 475 -28.59 8.23 -3.23
CA TYR A 475 -28.48 8.04 -1.78
C TYR A 475 -29.61 7.20 -1.19
N ALA A 476 -30.75 7.08 -1.85
CA ALA A 476 -31.84 6.24 -1.39
C ALA A 476 -31.56 4.75 -1.68
N GLU A 477 -31.13 4.44 -2.90
CA GLU A 477 -30.87 3.06 -3.36
C GLU A 477 -29.39 2.67 -3.21
N TYR A 478 -28.49 3.62 -3.38
CA TYR A 478 -27.03 3.42 -3.28
C TYR A 478 -26.45 4.11 -2.04
N GLY A 479 -25.14 4.46 -2.09
CA GLY A 479 -24.39 4.91 -0.92
C GLY A 479 -23.98 6.39 -0.93
N ASN A 480 -24.44 7.21 -1.88
CA ASN A 480 -24.04 8.61 -1.93
C ASN A 480 -24.51 9.43 -0.71
N ALA A 481 -23.95 10.62 -0.51
CA ALA A 481 -24.49 11.65 0.35
C ALA A 481 -25.67 12.37 -0.31
N GLU A 482 -26.59 12.95 0.44
CA GLU A 482 -27.72 13.75 -0.10
C GLU A 482 -27.25 15.03 -0.80
N GLY A 483 -26.04 15.49 -0.46
CA GLY A 483 -25.39 16.62 -1.06
C GLY A 483 -23.97 16.80 -0.57
N TYR A 484 -23.30 17.81 -1.09
CA TYR A 484 -21.96 18.17 -0.68
C TYR A 484 -21.74 19.69 -0.74
N THR A 485 -20.72 20.14 -0.02
CA THR A 485 -20.28 21.52 -0.02
C THR A 485 -18.86 21.62 -0.59
N LEU A 486 -18.64 22.54 -1.52
CA LEU A 486 -17.30 22.99 -1.94
C LEU A 486 -17.04 24.36 -1.34
N ALA A 487 -15.93 24.52 -0.63
CA ALA A 487 -15.40 25.82 -0.22
C ALA A 487 -14.07 26.05 -0.96
N ILE A 488 -14.00 27.15 -1.72
CA ILE A 488 -12.88 27.43 -2.63
C ILE A 488 -12.30 28.78 -2.26
N LYS A 489 -11.07 28.77 -1.71
CA LYS A 489 -10.40 29.97 -1.22
C LYS A 489 -9.10 30.21 -1.99
N PRO A 490 -8.97 31.31 -2.73
CA PRO A 490 -7.69 31.68 -3.30
C PRO A 490 -6.72 32.16 -2.21
N THR A 491 -5.45 31.75 -2.32
CA THR A 491 -4.34 32.15 -1.44
C THR A 491 -3.13 32.54 -2.28
N PRO A 492 -2.10 33.16 -1.73
CA PRO A 492 -0.88 33.48 -2.48
C PRO A 492 -0.17 32.25 -3.08
N GLN A 493 -0.27 31.09 -2.41
CA GLN A 493 0.40 29.84 -2.80
C GLN A 493 -0.42 28.97 -3.76
N GLY A 494 -1.72 29.26 -3.92
CA GLY A 494 -2.62 28.46 -4.75
C GLY A 494 -4.07 28.64 -4.36
N VAL A 495 -4.93 27.80 -4.89
CA VAL A 495 -6.35 27.76 -4.50
C VAL A 495 -6.61 26.57 -3.63
N ARG A 496 -7.04 26.82 -2.39
CA ARG A 496 -7.46 25.79 -1.46
C ARG A 496 -8.91 25.40 -1.75
N VAL A 497 -9.15 24.14 -1.99
CA VAL A 497 -10.47 23.57 -2.26
C VAL A 497 -10.79 22.56 -1.18
N ARG A 498 -11.89 22.76 -0.46
CA ARG A 498 -12.41 21.81 0.55
C ARG A 498 -13.73 21.23 0.08
N LEU A 499 -13.79 19.92 -0.03
CA LEU A 499 -15.01 19.15 -0.28
C LEU A 499 -15.49 18.54 1.05
N SER A 500 -16.76 18.76 1.39
CA SER A 500 -17.42 18.15 2.55
C SER A 500 -18.62 17.33 2.11
N LEU A 501 -18.60 16.04 2.43
CA LEU A 501 -19.72 15.11 2.26
C LEU A 501 -20.30 14.80 3.64
N LYS A 502 -21.63 14.94 3.79
CA LYS A 502 -22.34 14.62 5.03
C LYS A 502 -23.26 13.43 4.83
N ASP A 503 -23.28 12.55 5.82
CA ASP A 503 -24.19 11.39 5.87
C ASP A 503 -24.13 10.51 4.61
N LYS A 504 -22.91 10.28 4.08
CA LYS A 504 -22.70 9.25 3.08
C LYS A 504 -23.11 7.90 3.66
N ARG A 505 -23.94 7.19 2.93
CA ARG A 505 -24.57 5.95 3.41
C ARG A 505 -23.81 4.72 2.96
N ALA A 506 -23.88 3.65 3.77
CA ALA A 506 -23.32 2.35 3.41
C ALA A 506 -24.04 1.75 2.21
N THR A 507 -23.26 1.10 1.34
CA THR A 507 -23.76 0.26 0.24
C THR A 507 -22.77 -0.88 -0.02
N PRO A 508 -23.23 -2.11 -0.29
CA PRO A 508 -22.37 -3.22 -0.70
C PRO A 508 -22.04 -3.20 -2.20
N PHE A 509 -22.73 -2.38 -3.00
CA PHE A 509 -22.41 -2.18 -4.42
C PHE A 509 -20.99 -1.61 -4.58
N VAL A 510 -20.31 -1.98 -5.66
CA VAL A 510 -19.03 -1.37 -6.00
C VAL A 510 -19.24 0.09 -6.35
N GLU A 511 -18.70 0.95 -5.52
CA GLU A 511 -18.88 2.40 -5.60
C GLU A 511 -17.55 3.15 -5.65
N ALA A 512 -17.59 4.37 -6.19
CA ALA A 512 -16.52 5.36 -6.06
C ALA A 512 -17.06 6.78 -5.99
N GLY A 513 -16.44 7.60 -5.14
CA GLY A 513 -16.55 9.05 -5.17
C GLY A 513 -15.26 9.66 -5.73
N ASN A 514 -15.40 10.58 -6.68
CA ASN A 514 -14.26 11.22 -7.33
C ASN A 514 -14.40 12.75 -7.32
N MET A 515 -13.30 13.44 -6.99
CA MET A 515 -13.17 14.88 -7.25
C MET A 515 -12.42 15.09 -8.55
N ILE A 516 -12.99 15.86 -9.45
CA ILE A 516 -12.47 16.08 -10.81
C ILE A 516 -12.01 17.54 -10.94
N PHE A 517 -10.77 17.72 -11.41
CA PHE A 517 -10.20 19.00 -11.77
C PHE A 517 -9.87 18.96 -13.27
N SER A 518 -10.75 19.53 -14.08
CA SER A 518 -10.60 19.51 -15.55
C SER A 518 -9.79 20.71 -16.02
N VAL A 519 -8.73 20.44 -16.79
CA VAL A 519 -7.76 21.43 -17.27
C VAL A 519 -7.60 21.31 -18.80
N PRO A 520 -8.65 21.56 -19.59
CA PRO A 520 -8.71 21.17 -21.02
C PRO A 520 -7.56 21.71 -21.87
N GLU A 521 -6.96 22.84 -21.48
CA GLU A 521 -5.85 23.48 -22.21
C GLU A 521 -4.46 22.98 -21.78
N ALA A 522 -4.37 22.15 -20.70
CA ALA A 522 -3.10 21.61 -20.27
C ALA A 522 -2.60 20.52 -21.21
N LYS A 523 -1.29 20.51 -21.41
CA LYS A 523 -0.58 19.45 -22.13
C LYS A 523 0.38 18.77 -21.16
N GLY A 524 0.61 17.46 -21.33
CA GLY A 524 1.55 16.70 -20.50
C GLY A 524 2.92 17.38 -20.33
N PRO A 525 3.85 16.85 -19.56
CA PRO A 525 3.79 15.48 -19.03
C PRO A 525 2.74 15.29 -17.94
N TYR A 526 2.31 14.06 -17.73
CA TYR A 526 1.43 13.63 -16.65
C TYR A 526 2.28 12.99 -15.56
N VAL A 527 2.40 13.65 -14.43
CA VAL A 527 3.36 13.30 -13.40
C VAL A 527 2.68 13.07 -12.06
N VAL A 528 3.16 12.07 -11.34
CA VAL A 528 2.82 11.84 -9.94
C VAL A 528 4.10 11.89 -9.11
N GLU A 529 4.12 12.71 -8.07
CA GLU A 529 5.23 12.72 -7.13
C GLU A 529 5.06 11.58 -6.11
N LYS A 530 6.09 10.74 -5.99
CA LYS A 530 6.18 9.61 -5.06
C LYS A 530 7.49 9.66 -4.29
N CYS A 531 7.39 9.78 -2.98
CA CYS A 531 8.56 9.76 -2.09
C CYS A 531 9.67 10.75 -2.49
N GLY A 532 9.30 11.96 -2.86
CA GLY A 532 10.22 13.02 -3.28
C GLY A 532 10.70 12.92 -4.74
N ARG A 533 10.10 12.04 -5.57
CA ARG A 533 10.47 11.83 -6.98
C ARG A 533 9.28 12.01 -7.89
N GLU A 534 9.49 12.64 -9.01
CA GLU A 534 8.51 12.72 -10.09
C GLU A 534 8.56 11.46 -10.94
N ILE A 535 7.40 10.84 -11.15
CA ILE A 535 7.16 9.70 -12.03
C ILE A 535 6.28 10.17 -13.18
N ASP A 536 6.81 10.16 -14.39
CA ASP A 536 6.01 10.38 -15.60
C ASP A 536 5.24 9.11 -15.92
N VAL A 537 3.91 9.16 -15.82
CA VAL A 537 3.07 7.97 -15.97
C VAL A 537 2.98 7.46 -17.41
N GLU A 538 3.47 8.21 -18.39
CA GLU A 538 3.53 7.77 -19.79
C GLU A 538 4.79 6.93 -20.09
N THR A 539 5.90 7.17 -19.37
CA THR A 539 7.21 6.59 -19.68
C THR A 539 7.78 5.70 -18.58
N ASP A 540 7.45 5.97 -17.30
CA ASP A 540 8.15 5.40 -16.16
C ASP A 540 7.40 4.21 -15.53
N ILE A 541 6.37 3.70 -16.18
CA ILE A 541 5.61 2.53 -15.71
C ILE A 541 5.99 1.30 -16.54
N VAL A 542 6.36 0.22 -15.87
CA VAL A 542 6.66 -1.06 -16.52
C VAL A 542 5.40 -1.62 -17.20
N LYS A 543 5.57 -2.23 -18.36
CA LYS A 543 4.48 -2.89 -19.07
C LYS A 543 3.77 -3.91 -18.18
N ASP A 544 2.46 -4.01 -18.30
CA ASP A 544 1.55 -4.84 -17.49
C ASP A 544 1.51 -4.49 -15.98
N ALA A 545 2.20 -3.42 -15.54
CA ALA A 545 1.96 -2.79 -14.25
C ALA A 545 0.71 -1.89 -14.29
N ASN A 546 0.39 -1.23 -13.18
CA ASN A 546 -0.77 -0.35 -13.08
C ASN A 546 -0.54 0.98 -13.81
N HIS A 547 -1.24 1.18 -14.94
CA HIS A 547 -1.22 2.42 -15.73
C HIS A 547 -2.46 3.30 -15.50
N ILE A 548 -3.20 3.10 -14.41
CA ILE A 548 -4.55 3.67 -14.26
C ILE A 548 -4.70 4.55 -13.04
N LEU A 549 -4.16 4.12 -11.90
CA LEU A 549 -4.29 4.79 -10.61
C LEU A 549 -2.95 4.82 -9.90
N TRP A 550 -2.61 5.95 -9.33
CA TRP A 550 -1.36 6.15 -8.60
C TRP A 550 -1.63 6.84 -7.26
N ALA A 551 -0.79 6.57 -6.27
CA ALA A 551 -0.78 7.37 -5.06
C ALA A 551 0.26 8.49 -5.18
N MET A 552 -0.16 9.71 -5.01
CA MET A 552 0.73 10.86 -4.83
C MET A 552 1.12 11.02 -3.36
N ASP A 553 2.40 11.17 -3.07
CA ASP A 553 2.84 11.52 -1.71
C ASP A 553 2.69 13.04 -1.48
N GLY A 554 3.17 13.87 -2.35
CA GLY A 554 3.01 15.32 -2.30
C GLY A 554 1.98 15.86 -3.28
N TYR A 555 2.13 15.56 -4.57
CA TYR A 555 1.30 16.12 -5.63
C TYR A 555 1.23 15.27 -6.89
N ALA A 556 0.27 15.64 -7.76
CA ALA A 556 0.26 15.28 -9.17
C ALA A 556 0.29 16.55 -10.04
N ARG A 557 0.82 16.48 -11.27
CA ARG A 557 0.79 17.62 -12.21
C ARG A 557 0.48 17.21 -13.65
N ILE A 558 -0.11 18.12 -14.37
CA ILE A 558 -0.31 18.05 -15.84
C ILE A 558 0.37 19.29 -16.42
N GLY A 559 1.51 19.11 -17.08
CA GLY A 559 2.36 20.21 -17.47
C GLY A 559 2.79 21.03 -16.24
N ASN A 560 2.42 22.32 -16.19
CA ASN A 560 2.69 23.20 -15.06
C ASN A 560 1.53 23.33 -14.05
N VAL A 561 0.38 22.69 -14.28
CA VAL A 561 -0.72 22.67 -13.32
C VAL A 561 -0.48 21.59 -12.28
N LYS A 562 -0.43 21.99 -11.00
CA LYS A 562 -0.13 21.12 -9.85
C LYS A 562 -1.36 20.98 -8.96
N LEU A 563 -1.65 19.77 -8.57
CA LEU A 563 -2.69 19.41 -7.59
C LEU A 563 -2.07 18.64 -6.44
N ALA A 564 -2.24 19.10 -5.21
CA ALA A 564 -1.82 18.41 -4.00
C ALA A 564 -3.04 18.05 -3.14
N SER A 565 -3.00 16.91 -2.45
CA SER A 565 -3.96 16.54 -1.41
C SER A 565 -3.32 15.64 -0.39
N ILE A 566 -3.49 15.97 0.89
CA ILE A 566 -3.06 15.09 1.98
C ILE A 566 -4.16 14.06 2.32
N ASP A 567 -5.43 14.39 2.04
CA ASP A 567 -6.57 13.57 2.42
C ASP A 567 -6.86 12.43 1.44
N ALA A 568 -6.68 12.68 0.15
CA ALA A 568 -6.99 11.74 -0.93
C ALA A 568 -5.75 11.55 -1.83
N PRO A 569 -4.94 10.52 -1.58
CA PRO A 569 -3.70 10.32 -2.34
C PRO A 569 -3.91 9.73 -3.73
N LEU A 570 -5.04 9.07 -3.98
CA LEU A 570 -5.23 8.29 -5.20
C LEU A 570 -5.69 9.17 -6.36
N VAL A 571 -4.90 9.21 -7.43
CA VAL A 571 -5.16 10.05 -8.61
C VAL A 571 -5.06 9.24 -9.90
N SER A 572 -5.93 9.55 -10.85
CA SER A 572 -5.85 9.12 -12.24
C SER A 572 -6.00 10.33 -13.17
N PHE A 573 -5.65 10.16 -14.46
CA PHE A 573 -5.70 11.25 -15.45
C PHE A 573 -6.76 10.98 -16.50
N GLY A 574 -7.77 11.84 -16.56
CA GLY A 574 -8.80 11.88 -17.60
C GLY A 574 -9.94 10.90 -17.47
N LYS A 575 -9.80 9.83 -16.70
CA LYS A 575 -10.82 8.81 -16.47
C LYS A 575 -10.88 8.40 -15.00
N ASN A 576 -12.06 8.01 -14.55
CA ASN A 576 -12.22 7.21 -13.35
C ASN A 576 -11.43 5.90 -13.46
N ALA A 577 -10.86 5.45 -12.34
CA ALA A 577 -10.01 4.25 -12.27
C ALA A 577 -10.76 3.00 -11.79
N ILE A 578 -11.99 3.13 -11.29
CA ILE A 578 -12.75 2.01 -10.72
C ILE A 578 -13.09 0.98 -11.80
N MET A 579 -12.86 -0.30 -11.52
CA MET A 579 -13.07 -1.42 -12.45
C MET A 579 -12.39 -1.26 -13.82
N GLU A 580 -11.28 -0.52 -13.85
CA GLU A 580 -10.48 -0.35 -15.05
C GLU A 580 -9.15 -1.11 -14.93
N TRP A 581 -8.80 -1.89 -15.96
CA TRP A 581 -7.49 -2.51 -16.12
C TRP A 581 -7.03 -2.39 -17.57
N ASN A 582 -5.79 -2.00 -17.76
CA ASN A 582 -5.26 -1.73 -19.10
C ASN A 582 -4.22 -2.75 -19.61
N GLY A 583 -3.75 -3.68 -18.77
CA GLY A 583 -2.87 -4.78 -19.19
C GLY A 583 -1.68 -4.39 -20.07
N GLY A 584 -1.08 -3.22 -19.87
CA GLY A 584 0.10 -2.78 -20.64
C GLY A 584 -0.19 -2.12 -21.99
N GLY A 585 -1.46 -1.89 -22.35
CA GLY A 585 -1.81 -1.08 -23.51
C GLY A 585 -1.44 0.39 -23.31
N LYS A 586 -0.95 1.06 -24.37
CA LYS A 586 -0.71 2.52 -24.32
C LYS A 586 -2.01 3.24 -23.97
N ARG A 587 -2.02 3.95 -22.86
CA ARG A 587 -3.15 4.77 -22.45
C ARG A 587 -2.98 6.19 -23.00
N ARG A 588 -4.07 6.76 -23.53
CA ARG A 588 -4.12 8.19 -23.79
C ARG A 588 -4.69 8.87 -22.57
N TYR A 589 -3.85 9.59 -21.83
CA TYR A 589 -4.31 10.42 -20.73
C TYR A 589 -5.01 11.67 -21.27
N LYS A 590 -5.92 12.22 -20.47
CA LYS A 590 -6.61 13.47 -20.79
C LYS A 590 -6.31 14.50 -19.71
N PRO A 591 -6.32 15.78 -20.02
CA PRO A 591 -5.94 16.83 -19.09
C PRO A 591 -7.02 17.09 -18.03
N SER A 592 -7.21 16.12 -17.15
CA SER A 592 -7.95 16.28 -15.90
C SER A 592 -7.38 15.35 -14.83
N PHE A 593 -7.30 15.87 -13.62
CA PHE A 593 -7.08 15.05 -12.43
C PHE A 593 -8.40 14.45 -11.99
N VAL A 594 -8.45 13.15 -11.79
CA VAL A 594 -9.58 12.43 -11.21
C VAL A 594 -9.07 11.82 -9.90
N VAL A 595 -9.36 12.51 -8.80
CA VAL A 595 -8.92 12.07 -7.47
C VAL A 595 -9.96 11.16 -6.88
N ASN A 596 -9.60 9.89 -6.64
CA ASN A 596 -10.47 8.93 -5.98
C ASN A 596 -10.50 9.25 -4.47
N LEU A 597 -11.67 9.64 -3.98
CA LEU A 597 -11.91 10.02 -2.59
C LEU A 597 -12.17 8.81 -1.72
N PHE A 598 -12.92 7.87 -2.28
CA PHE A 598 -13.25 6.59 -1.69
C PHE A 598 -13.69 5.60 -2.78
N ASN A 599 -13.45 4.32 -2.51
CA ASN A 599 -13.97 3.20 -3.29
C ASN A 599 -14.01 1.92 -2.43
N ASN A 600 -14.79 0.93 -2.84
CA ASN A 600 -14.82 -0.41 -2.26
C ASN A 600 -14.61 -1.49 -3.34
N GLN A 601 -13.73 -1.24 -4.31
CA GLN A 601 -13.48 -2.13 -5.43
C GLN A 601 -13.04 -3.53 -4.97
N TRP A 602 -12.04 -3.59 -4.07
CA TRP A 602 -11.51 -4.85 -3.55
C TRP A 602 -12.40 -5.42 -2.46
N GLY A 603 -12.74 -6.71 -2.59
CA GLY A 603 -13.57 -7.43 -1.63
C GLY A 603 -12.80 -8.18 -0.56
N THR A 604 -11.67 -8.72 -0.89
CA THR A 604 -10.85 -9.68 -0.13
C THR A 604 -10.83 -9.45 1.39
N ASN A 605 -10.13 -8.41 1.85
CA ASN A 605 -10.03 -8.04 3.28
C ASN A 605 -10.30 -6.54 3.53
N PHE A 606 -10.56 -5.79 2.47
CA PHE A 606 -10.82 -4.37 2.56
C PHE A 606 -12.26 -4.08 3.00
N PRO A 607 -12.55 -2.90 3.58
CA PRO A 607 -13.91 -2.46 3.86
C PRO A 607 -14.82 -2.56 2.63
N GLN A 608 -15.95 -3.29 2.81
CA GLN A 608 -16.90 -3.55 1.74
C GLN A 608 -17.96 -2.48 1.59
N TRP A 609 -18.11 -1.64 2.59
CA TRP A 609 -19.01 -0.49 2.62
C TRP A 609 -18.35 0.67 3.35
N ILE A 610 -18.71 1.85 2.94
CA ILE A 610 -18.14 3.10 3.43
C ILE A 610 -19.29 4.02 3.81
N GLU A 611 -19.27 4.58 5.01
CA GLU A 611 -20.30 5.50 5.50
C GLU A 611 -19.72 6.56 6.44
N GLY A 612 -20.41 7.67 6.59
CA GLY A 612 -20.07 8.74 7.52
C GLY A 612 -19.88 10.11 6.87
N ASN A 613 -19.23 10.99 7.59
CA ASN A 613 -18.92 12.36 7.18
C ASN A 613 -17.47 12.45 6.72
N PHE A 614 -17.25 13.03 5.54
CA PHE A 614 -15.92 13.12 4.96
C PHE A 614 -15.57 14.55 4.58
N ASN A 615 -14.31 14.93 4.85
CA ASN A 615 -13.73 16.18 4.42
C ASN A 615 -12.43 15.88 3.68
N PHE A 616 -12.28 16.51 2.52
CA PHE A 616 -11.08 16.40 1.70
C PHE A 616 -10.59 17.79 1.32
N GLU A 617 -9.30 18.02 1.49
CA GLU A 617 -8.66 19.27 1.12
C GLU A 617 -7.67 19.09 -0.02
N PHE A 618 -7.69 20.03 -0.96
CA PHE A 618 -6.83 20.07 -2.13
C PHE A 618 -6.22 21.46 -2.26
N VAL A 619 -5.02 21.52 -2.81
CA VAL A 619 -4.36 22.77 -3.20
C VAL A 619 -4.03 22.70 -4.68
N LEU A 620 -4.64 23.61 -5.46
CA LEU A 620 -4.39 23.77 -6.89
C LEU A 620 -3.46 24.96 -7.11
N SER A 621 -2.35 24.75 -7.85
CA SER A 621 -1.35 25.80 -8.08
C SER A 621 -0.66 25.63 -9.43
N GLU A 622 0.21 26.54 -9.81
CA GLU A 622 1.11 26.39 -10.96
C GLU A 622 2.51 25.99 -10.50
N PHE A 623 3.07 24.95 -11.12
CA PHE A 623 4.44 24.50 -10.92
C PHE A 623 5.40 25.52 -11.57
N GLY A 624 6.41 25.96 -10.84
CA GLY A 624 7.38 26.94 -11.33
C GLY A 624 6.94 28.41 -11.27
N ALA A 625 5.74 28.70 -10.77
CA ALA A 625 5.36 30.06 -10.39
C ALA A 625 6.04 30.40 -9.05
N GLU A 626 7.35 30.65 -9.07
CA GLU A 626 8.09 31.02 -7.89
C GLU A 626 7.49 32.30 -7.25
N THR A 627 7.11 32.19 -6.00
CA THR A 627 7.10 33.34 -5.10
C THR A 627 8.53 33.87 -5.04
N ASN A 628 8.75 35.13 -5.38
CA ASN A 628 10.02 35.83 -5.14
C ASN A 628 10.28 35.95 -3.62
N GLY A 629 10.55 34.84 -2.98
CA GLY A 629 10.98 34.69 -1.60
C GLY A 629 12.28 33.92 -1.62
N LYS A 630 13.36 34.61 -1.28
CA LYS A 630 14.71 34.07 -1.18
C LYS A 630 14.70 32.67 -0.55
N GLN A 631 15.15 31.66 -1.31
CA GLN A 631 15.65 30.43 -0.74
C GLN A 631 16.91 30.80 0.07
N GLU A 632 16.83 30.84 1.37
CA GLU A 632 18.00 30.68 2.21
C GLU A 632 18.48 29.22 2.10
N LYS A 633 19.72 29.10 1.70
CA LYS A 633 20.46 27.86 1.48
C LYS A 633 20.59 27.02 2.75
#